data_a7c223878ed13cf21afc1f95af5cce72
#
_entry.id   a7c223878ed13cf21afc1f95af5cce72
#
_cell.length_a   1.000
_cell.length_b   1.000
_cell.length_c   1.000
_cell.angle_alpha   90.00
_cell.angle_beta   90.00
_cell.angle_gamma   90.00
#
_symmetry.space_group_name_H-M   'P 1'
#
loop_
_entity.id
_entity.type
_entity.pdbx_description
1 polymer ?
#
loop_
_entity_poly.entity_id
_entity_poly.type
_entity_poly.pdbx_seq_one_letter_code
_entity_poly.pdbx_strand_id
1 'polypeptide(L)'
;MSISGKLVMKKKMEIQKFDDVYILDNFLPETYTSILEEFYLGDIFEWEKVRDVSNFGDGTERVGYHYLLADPNTQFFHPPSRAFHFTIPMVFFAFQHVGMEVERVLKSRAFKIEPLYKDIDPIHIDIDYPHWVCLYYPHDVDGDTVLFKEKFPDVSLDEAFKNSSEFTEYMRVTPKRGRAVLFDGYRFH
;
A
#
# COMPACT_ATOMS: atom_id res chain seq x y z
N MET A 1 -32.15 -7.25 -11.06
CA MET A 1 -31.16 -6.21 -10.74
C MET A 1 -31.24 -5.15 -11.83
N SER A 2 -31.77 -3.95 -11.54
CA SER A 2 -31.91 -2.89 -12.54
C SER A 2 -30.70 -1.97 -12.45
N ILE A 3 -29.91 -1.88 -13.52
CA ILE A 3 -28.75 -0.98 -13.58
C ILE A 3 -29.21 0.30 -14.30
N SER A 4 -29.39 1.38 -13.55
CA SER A 4 -29.63 2.70 -14.11
C SER A 4 -28.30 3.30 -14.60
N GLY A 5 -28.05 3.23 -15.90
CA GLY A 5 -26.83 3.76 -16.48
C GLY A 5 -26.89 5.28 -16.69
N LYS A 6 -26.39 6.07 -15.75
CA LYS A 6 -25.94 7.41 -16.05
C LYS A 6 -24.59 7.30 -16.77
N LEU A 7 -24.48 7.86 -17.97
CA LEU A 7 -23.20 7.90 -18.71
C LEU A 7 -22.24 8.84 -17.94
N VAL A 8 -21.42 8.28 -17.09
CA VAL A 8 -20.33 9.00 -16.42
C VAL A 8 -19.15 9.02 -17.39
N MET A 9 -18.67 10.21 -17.73
CA MET A 9 -17.45 10.33 -18.54
C MET A 9 -16.31 9.60 -17.84
N LYS A 10 -15.80 8.54 -18.47
CA LYS A 10 -14.72 7.73 -17.93
C LYS A 10 -13.45 8.58 -17.90
N LYS A 11 -12.89 8.84 -16.72
CA LYS A 11 -11.56 9.43 -16.61
C LYS A 11 -10.57 8.54 -17.36
N LYS A 12 -9.64 9.13 -18.08
CA LYS A 12 -8.61 8.37 -18.78
C LYS A 12 -7.69 7.74 -17.76
N MET A 13 -7.45 6.44 -17.89
CA MET A 13 -6.42 5.76 -17.14
C MET A 13 -5.05 6.32 -17.51
N GLU A 14 -4.21 6.55 -16.50
CA GLU A 14 -2.85 7.03 -16.67
C GLU A 14 -1.89 6.07 -15.96
N ILE A 15 -0.82 5.69 -16.65
CA ILE A 15 0.25 4.86 -16.11
C ILE A 15 1.56 5.63 -16.33
N GLN A 16 2.27 5.86 -15.23
CA GLN A 16 3.61 6.40 -15.23
C GLN A 16 4.56 5.27 -14.81
N LYS A 17 5.65 5.10 -15.55
CA LYS A 17 6.67 4.07 -15.28
C LYS A 17 8.02 4.74 -15.04
N PHE A 18 8.66 4.37 -13.94
CA PHE A 18 9.99 4.81 -13.53
C PHE A 18 10.77 3.56 -13.09
N ASP A 19 11.68 3.06 -13.92
CA ASP A 19 12.40 1.81 -13.66
C ASP A 19 11.50 0.67 -13.17
N ASP A 20 11.55 0.36 -11.88
CA ASP A 20 10.78 -0.67 -11.18
C ASP A 20 9.60 -0.11 -10.36
N VAL A 21 9.18 1.14 -10.65
CA VAL A 21 8.02 1.77 -10.00
C VAL A 21 6.97 2.11 -11.06
N TYR A 22 5.72 1.78 -10.78
CA TYR A 22 4.57 2.16 -11.60
C TYR A 22 3.57 2.93 -10.75
N ILE A 23 3.09 4.06 -11.27
CA ILE A 23 2.00 4.84 -10.67
C ILE A 23 0.80 4.75 -11.59
N LEU A 24 -0.32 4.26 -11.08
CA LEU A 24 -1.55 4.05 -11.82
C LEU A 24 -2.66 4.95 -11.28
N ASP A 25 -3.14 5.86 -12.12
CA ASP A 25 -4.30 6.69 -11.83
C ASP A 25 -5.50 6.24 -12.65
N ASN A 26 -6.70 6.28 -12.07
CA ASN A 26 -7.97 5.94 -12.73
C ASN A 26 -7.98 4.53 -13.36
N PHE A 27 -7.25 3.59 -12.80
CA PHE A 27 -7.14 2.23 -13.33
C PHE A 27 -8.34 1.34 -13.00
N LEU A 28 -9.10 1.71 -11.98
CA LEU A 28 -10.35 1.04 -11.62
C LEU A 28 -11.57 1.76 -12.20
N PRO A 29 -12.69 1.06 -12.43
CA PRO A 29 -13.98 1.70 -12.65
C PRO A 29 -14.35 2.63 -11.49
N GLU A 30 -14.85 3.83 -11.78
CA GLU A 30 -15.20 4.83 -10.75
C GLU A 30 -16.13 4.27 -9.67
N THR A 31 -17.12 3.47 -10.06
CA THR A 31 -18.03 2.82 -9.10
C THR A 31 -17.27 1.91 -8.13
N TYR A 32 -16.27 1.17 -8.60
CA TYR A 32 -15.49 0.29 -7.73
C TYR A 32 -14.56 1.10 -6.82
N THR A 33 -13.95 2.17 -7.34
CA THR A 33 -13.16 3.13 -6.53
C THR A 33 -14.01 3.71 -5.40
N SER A 34 -15.22 4.17 -5.69
CA SER A 34 -16.15 4.71 -4.68
C SER A 34 -16.56 3.67 -3.64
N ILE A 35 -16.78 2.42 -4.07
CA ILE A 35 -17.10 1.33 -3.15
C ILE A 35 -15.93 1.02 -2.21
N LEU A 36 -14.69 0.98 -2.73
CA LEU A 36 -13.50 0.77 -1.88
C LEU A 36 -13.30 1.92 -0.89
N GLU A 37 -13.48 3.16 -1.35
CA GLU A 37 -13.40 4.34 -0.49
C GLU A 37 -14.44 4.29 0.64
N GLU A 38 -15.71 4.07 0.31
CA GLU A 38 -16.80 3.94 1.28
C GLU A 38 -16.58 2.78 2.24
N PHE A 39 -16.05 1.66 1.74
CA PHE A 39 -15.72 0.50 2.56
C PHE A 39 -14.66 0.80 3.61
N TYR A 40 -13.54 1.43 3.21
CA TYR A 40 -12.43 1.70 4.13
C TYR A 40 -12.65 2.93 5.03
N LEU A 41 -13.44 3.91 4.59
CA LEU A 41 -13.72 5.12 5.37
C LEU A 41 -15.02 5.03 6.16
N GLY A 42 -15.87 4.04 5.86
CA GLY A 42 -17.15 3.86 6.51
C GLY A 42 -17.04 3.25 7.91
N ASP A 43 -18.11 3.38 8.68
CA ASP A 43 -18.20 2.93 10.08
C ASP A 43 -18.25 1.40 10.23
N ILE A 44 -18.38 0.66 9.13
CA ILE A 44 -18.45 -0.81 9.14
C ILE A 44 -17.08 -1.50 9.16
N PHE A 45 -16.00 -0.74 8.94
CA PHE A 45 -14.65 -1.28 8.94
C PHE A 45 -14.06 -1.20 10.34
N GLU A 46 -13.92 -2.35 11.00
CA GLU A 46 -13.40 -2.44 12.36
C GLU A 46 -11.87 -2.33 12.36
N TRP A 47 -11.37 -1.15 12.66
CA TRP A 47 -9.95 -0.89 12.79
C TRP A 47 -9.40 -1.33 14.15
N GLU A 48 -8.32 -2.08 14.14
CA GLU A 48 -7.56 -2.40 15.35
C GLU A 48 -6.53 -1.31 15.64
N LYS A 49 -6.62 -0.70 16.82
CA LYS A 49 -5.64 0.31 17.26
C LYS A 49 -4.32 -0.36 17.62
N VAL A 50 -3.23 0.11 17.00
CA VAL A 50 -1.88 -0.38 17.23
C VAL A 50 -1.02 0.75 17.77
N ARG A 51 -0.23 0.48 18.80
CA ARG A 51 0.67 1.49 19.39
C ARG A 51 1.85 1.82 18.51
N ASP A 52 2.33 0.84 17.78
CA ASP A 52 3.45 0.99 16.87
C ASP A 52 3.14 0.27 15.55
N VAL A 53 2.73 1.03 14.53
CA VAL A 53 2.41 0.50 13.19
C VAL A 53 3.66 0.07 12.45
N SER A 54 4.81 0.64 12.79
CA SER A 54 6.11 0.33 12.18
C SER A 54 6.75 -0.92 12.78
N ASN A 55 6.38 -1.29 14.01
CA ASN A 55 6.87 -2.47 14.75
C ASN A 55 8.40 -2.52 14.94
N PHE A 56 9.06 -1.34 14.95
CA PHE A 56 10.51 -1.26 15.02
C PHE A 56 11.09 -1.31 16.42
N GLY A 57 10.28 -1.11 17.47
CA GLY A 57 10.75 -1.14 18.85
C GLY A 57 11.80 -0.09 19.20
N ASP A 58 11.92 0.97 18.41
CA ASP A 58 12.89 2.06 18.58
C ASP A 58 12.47 3.09 19.64
N GLY A 59 11.36 2.83 20.33
CA GLY A 59 10.79 3.74 21.34
C GLY A 59 10.01 4.91 20.74
N THR A 60 9.89 5.02 19.43
CA THR A 60 9.00 5.97 18.78
C THR A 60 7.64 5.31 18.55
N GLU A 61 6.74 5.48 19.51
CA GLU A 61 5.37 4.99 19.36
C GLU A 61 4.69 5.72 18.20
N ARG A 62 4.45 4.99 17.11
CA ARG A 62 3.63 5.46 16.01
C ARG A 62 2.24 4.89 16.15
N VAL A 63 1.36 5.66 16.73
CA VAL A 63 -0.03 5.26 16.88
C VAL A 63 -0.73 5.25 15.53
N GLY A 64 -1.42 4.17 15.27
CA GLY A 64 -2.22 4.03 14.06
C GLY A 64 -3.24 2.93 14.24
N TYR A 65 -3.90 2.61 13.16
CA TYR A 65 -4.88 1.55 13.10
C TYR A 65 -4.52 0.61 11.95
N HIS A 66 -4.61 -0.68 12.19
CA HIS A 66 -4.43 -1.63 11.12
C HIS A 66 -5.60 -2.60 11.04
N TYR A 67 -5.71 -3.24 9.90
CA TYR A 67 -6.55 -4.41 9.69
C TYR A 67 -5.81 -5.41 8.82
N LEU A 68 -5.57 -6.60 9.37
CA LEU A 68 -4.92 -7.67 8.63
C LEU A 68 -5.92 -8.33 7.68
N LEU A 69 -5.72 -8.16 6.38
CA LEU A 69 -6.57 -8.72 5.34
C LEU A 69 -6.20 -10.18 5.07
N ALA A 70 -4.90 -10.47 4.92
CA ALA A 70 -4.36 -11.81 4.77
C ALA A 70 -2.88 -11.84 5.18
N ASP A 71 -2.45 -12.88 5.89
CA ASP A 71 -1.06 -13.19 6.16
C ASP A 71 -0.88 -14.72 6.22
N PRO A 72 -0.35 -15.33 5.16
CA PRO A 72 -0.14 -16.78 5.11
C PRO A 72 0.97 -17.28 6.03
N ASN A 73 1.82 -16.40 6.57
CA ASN A 73 2.96 -16.77 7.41
C ASN A 73 2.63 -16.80 8.91
N THR A 74 1.44 -16.37 9.30
CA THR A 74 1.00 -16.56 10.69
C THR A 74 0.77 -18.05 10.94
N GLN A 75 1.36 -18.59 12.00
CA GLN A 75 1.22 -20.00 12.42
C GLN A 75 -0.25 -20.43 12.68
N PHE A 76 -1.13 -19.47 12.77
CA PHE A 76 -2.56 -19.66 12.79
C PHE A 76 -3.08 -19.31 11.40
N PHE A 77 -3.59 -20.34 10.72
CA PHE A 77 -4.28 -20.22 9.45
C PHE A 77 -5.50 -19.31 9.66
N HIS A 78 -5.28 -18.00 9.63
CA HIS A 78 -6.38 -17.06 9.54
C HIS A 78 -6.85 -17.07 8.08
N PRO A 79 -8.07 -17.58 7.83
CA PRO A 79 -8.64 -17.49 6.50
C PRO A 79 -8.65 -16.02 6.10
N PRO A 80 -8.43 -15.69 4.82
CA PRO A 80 -8.52 -14.32 4.34
C PRO A 80 -9.81 -13.67 4.82
N SER A 81 -9.71 -12.45 5.34
CA SER A 81 -10.89 -11.73 5.82
C SER A 81 -11.87 -11.44 4.68
N ARG A 82 -13.13 -11.13 5.00
CA ARG A 82 -14.09 -10.67 3.98
C ARG A 82 -13.57 -9.44 3.24
N ALA A 83 -12.86 -8.56 3.95
CA ALA A 83 -12.22 -7.39 3.38
C ALA A 83 -11.15 -7.75 2.35
N PHE A 84 -10.39 -8.82 2.55
CA PHE A 84 -9.44 -9.32 1.55
C PHE A 84 -10.13 -9.67 0.24
N HIS A 85 -11.18 -10.48 0.27
CA HIS A 85 -11.90 -10.88 -0.94
C HIS A 85 -12.53 -9.70 -1.69
N PHE A 86 -12.86 -8.65 -0.97
CA PHE A 86 -13.39 -7.42 -1.54
C PHE A 86 -12.28 -6.56 -2.17
N THR A 87 -11.08 -6.58 -1.62
CA THR A 87 -9.95 -5.74 -2.05
C THR A 87 -9.11 -6.40 -3.15
N ILE A 88 -8.96 -7.74 -3.09
CA ILE A 88 -8.01 -8.45 -3.96
C ILE A 88 -8.20 -8.21 -5.47
N PRO A 89 -9.41 -8.05 -6.02
CA PRO A 89 -9.57 -7.73 -7.44
C PRO A 89 -8.83 -6.45 -7.87
N MET A 90 -8.73 -5.46 -6.98
CA MET A 90 -7.99 -4.23 -7.25
C MET A 90 -6.50 -4.53 -7.53
N VAL A 91 -5.88 -5.44 -6.76
CA VAL A 91 -4.49 -5.86 -6.96
C VAL A 91 -4.31 -6.53 -8.32
N PHE A 92 -5.17 -7.46 -8.69
CA PHE A 92 -5.12 -8.12 -10.00
C PHE A 92 -5.26 -7.11 -11.15
N PHE A 93 -6.18 -6.15 -11.06
CA PHE A 93 -6.32 -5.09 -12.06
C PHE A 93 -5.04 -4.25 -12.16
N ALA A 94 -4.45 -3.84 -11.03
CA ALA A 94 -3.24 -3.03 -11.04
C ALA A 94 -2.09 -3.75 -11.77
N PHE A 95 -1.80 -5.00 -11.42
CA PHE A 95 -0.74 -5.78 -12.06
C PHE A 95 -1.03 -6.10 -13.52
N GLN A 96 -2.27 -6.43 -13.87
CA GLN A 96 -2.68 -6.67 -15.26
C GLN A 96 -2.42 -5.46 -16.15
N HIS A 97 -2.68 -4.24 -15.66
CA HIS A 97 -2.44 -3.01 -16.42
C HIS A 97 -0.97 -2.74 -16.74
N VAL A 98 -0.05 -3.26 -15.96
CA VAL A 98 1.39 -3.16 -16.23
C VAL A 98 1.98 -4.42 -16.89
N GLY A 99 1.13 -5.38 -17.28
CA GLY A 99 1.52 -6.59 -17.98
C GLY A 99 2.18 -7.64 -17.07
N MET A 100 1.91 -7.61 -15.77
CA MET A 100 2.39 -8.60 -14.82
C MET A 100 1.27 -9.50 -14.32
N GLU A 101 1.61 -10.75 -13.99
CA GLU A 101 0.69 -11.71 -13.37
C GLU A 101 0.98 -11.84 -11.89
N VAL A 102 -0.07 -11.94 -11.08
CA VAL A 102 0.02 -12.18 -9.64
C VAL A 102 -0.09 -13.68 -9.41
N GLU A 103 1.04 -14.31 -9.04
CA GLU A 103 1.08 -15.74 -8.71
C GLU A 103 0.37 -15.99 -7.37
N ARG A 104 0.68 -15.18 -6.35
CA ARG A 104 0.08 -15.26 -5.01
C ARG A 104 0.19 -13.95 -4.28
N VAL A 105 -0.68 -13.74 -3.30
CA VAL A 105 -0.57 -12.63 -2.35
C VAL A 105 0.11 -13.14 -1.09
N LEU A 106 1.23 -12.53 -0.73
CA LEU A 106 2.05 -12.92 0.42
C LEU A 106 1.51 -12.32 1.72
N LYS A 107 1.12 -11.06 1.67
CA LYS A 107 0.60 -10.31 2.80
C LYS A 107 -0.30 -9.18 2.28
N SER A 108 -1.37 -8.89 3.00
CA SER A 108 -2.24 -7.77 2.68
C SER A 108 -2.75 -7.11 3.95
N ARG A 109 -2.58 -5.81 4.04
CA ARG A 109 -2.93 -5.00 5.21
C ARG A 109 -3.58 -3.70 4.78
N ALA A 110 -4.49 -3.19 5.58
CA ALA A 110 -4.95 -1.80 5.49
C ALA A 110 -4.40 -1.02 6.69
N PHE A 111 -3.98 0.21 6.46
CA PHE A 111 -3.47 1.10 7.50
C PHE A 111 -4.22 2.42 7.50
N LYS A 112 -4.47 2.92 8.70
CA LYS A 112 -4.83 4.30 8.96
C LYS A 112 -3.82 4.84 9.96
N ILE A 113 -3.02 5.81 9.53
CA ILE A 113 -1.87 6.31 10.28
C ILE A 113 -2.21 7.70 10.78
N GLU A 114 -1.95 7.95 12.07
CA GLU A 114 -2.06 9.29 12.63
C GLU A 114 -0.82 10.13 12.24
N PRO A 115 -0.98 11.44 11.98
CA PRO A 115 0.15 12.30 11.63
C PRO A 115 1.24 12.23 12.68
N LEU A 116 2.49 12.06 12.25
CA LEU A 116 3.66 12.22 13.10
C LEU A 116 4.21 13.63 12.97
N TYR A 117 4.82 14.10 14.07
CA TYR A 117 5.60 15.35 14.07
C TYR A 117 7.01 15.18 13.45
N LYS A 118 7.25 14.09 12.72
CA LYS A 118 8.52 13.79 12.04
C LYS A 118 8.30 13.83 10.53
N ASP A 119 9.31 14.29 9.80
CA ASP A 119 9.24 14.43 8.34
C ASP A 119 9.18 13.09 7.58
N ILE A 120 9.75 12.03 8.15
CA ILE A 120 9.81 10.69 7.53
C ILE A 120 9.64 9.63 8.61
N ASP A 121 8.86 8.61 8.29
CA ASP A 121 8.70 7.41 9.09
C ASP A 121 9.94 6.51 9.04
N PRO A 122 10.08 5.54 9.97
CA PRO A 122 11.16 4.57 9.92
C PRO A 122 11.23 3.86 8.58
N ILE A 123 12.39 3.95 7.94
CA ILE A 123 12.67 3.35 6.64
C ILE A 123 12.69 1.83 6.77
N HIS A 124 11.97 1.11 5.91
CA HIS A 124 11.85 -0.34 6.00
C HIS A 124 11.59 -1.00 4.63
N ILE A 125 11.58 -2.32 4.63
CA ILE A 125 10.94 -3.17 3.64
C ILE A 125 9.90 -4.06 4.35
N ASP A 126 8.88 -4.48 3.64
CA ASP A 126 7.80 -5.29 4.24
C ASP A 126 8.20 -6.75 4.45
N ILE A 127 9.02 -7.33 3.57
CA ILE A 127 9.39 -8.74 3.53
C ILE A 127 10.80 -8.87 2.94
N ASP A 128 11.60 -9.78 3.46
CA ASP A 128 13.03 -10.00 3.11
C ASP A 128 13.28 -11.01 1.99
N TYR A 129 12.29 -11.30 1.17
CA TYR A 129 12.43 -12.12 -0.03
C TYR A 129 11.75 -11.47 -1.25
N PRO A 130 12.08 -11.89 -2.51
CA PRO A 130 11.61 -11.21 -3.72
C PRO A 130 10.09 -11.12 -3.78
N HIS A 131 9.57 -9.90 -3.89
CA HIS A 131 8.15 -9.63 -4.02
C HIS A 131 7.90 -8.26 -4.65
N TRP A 132 6.66 -8.00 -5.02
CA TRP A 132 6.18 -6.69 -5.43
C TRP A 132 5.23 -6.14 -4.37
N VAL A 133 5.33 -4.85 -4.09
CA VAL A 133 4.37 -4.11 -3.27
C VAL A 133 3.32 -3.49 -4.18
N CYS A 134 2.06 -3.58 -3.76
CA CYS A 134 0.95 -2.82 -4.33
C CYS A 134 0.33 -1.95 -3.23
N LEU A 135 0.63 -0.68 -3.24
CA LEU A 135 0.06 0.30 -2.33
C LEU A 135 -1.10 1.01 -3.02
N TYR A 136 -2.27 1.04 -2.37
CA TYR A 136 -3.48 1.68 -2.89
C TYR A 136 -3.99 2.74 -1.94
N TYR A 137 -4.33 3.91 -2.46
CA TYR A 137 -4.89 5.02 -1.71
C TYR A 137 -6.39 5.15 -2.00
N PRO A 138 -7.26 4.85 -1.03
CA PRO A 138 -8.71 4.93 -1.23
C PRO A 138 -9.21 6.37 -1.34
N HIS A 139 -8.48 7.36 -0.82
CA HIS A 139 -8.84 8.80 -0.85
C HIS A 139 -7.60 9.69 -0.88
N ASP A 140 -7.80 10.97 -1.09
CA ASP A 140 -6.74 11.98 -1.02
C ASP A 140 -6.39 12.24 0.45
N VAL A 141 -5.10 12.15 0.79
CA VAL A 141 -4.56 12.49 2.12
C VAL A 141 -3.21 13.18 1.96
N ASP A 142 -2.75 13.82 3.02
CA ASP A 142 -1.37 14.27 3.17
C ASP A 142 -0.46 13.10 3.58
N GLY A 143 0.84 13.31 3.51
CA GLY A 143 1.84 12.29 3.84
C GLY A 143 2.22 11.43 2.63
N ASP A 144 3.22 11.90 1.88
CA ASP A 144 3.76 11.18 0.72
C ASP A 144 4.36 9.83 1.10
N THR A 145 4.21 8.83 0.23
CA THR A 145 5.06 7.64 0.29
C THR A 145 6.41 7.98 -0.32
N VAL A 146 7.46 7.82 0.48
CA VAL A 146 8.84 8.06 0.05
C VAL A 146 9.48 6.74 -0.33
N LEU A 147 10.02 6.65 -1.54
CA LEU A 147 10.80 5.53 -2.02
C LEU A 147 12.27 5.94 -2.07
N PHE A 148 13.18 5.05 -1.65
CA PHE A 148 14.62 5.32 -1.61
C PHE A 148 15.35 4.61 -2.74
N LYS A 149 16.58 5.05 -3.07
CA LYS A 149 17.41 4.39 -4.09
C LYS A 149 17.97 3.07 -3.60
N GLU A 150 18.24 3.00 -2.32
CA GLU A 150 18.80 1.83 -1.64
C GLU A 150 17.81 0.66 -1.68
N LYS A 151 18.35 -0.53 -1.81
CA LYS A 151 17.59 -1.78 -1.85
C LYS A 151 18.22 -2.84 -0.96
N PHE A 152 17.39 -3.70 -0.42
CA PHE A 152 17.81 -4.97 0.15
C PHE A 152 18.19 -5.95 -0.97
N PRO A 153 19.21 -6.83 -0.83
CA PRO A 153 20.11 -6.94 0.32
C PRO A 153 21.39 -6.09 0.21
N ASP A 154 21.50 -5.18 -0.77
CA ASP A 154 22.70 -4.33 -0.94
C ASP A 154 22.96 -3.50 0.32
N VAL A 155 21.89 -3.07 0.98
CA VAL A 155 21.90 -2.48 2.33
C VAL A 155 21.14 -3.43 3.25
N SER A 156 21.74 -3.85 4.35
CA SER A 156 21.08 -4.72 5.32
C SER A 156 20.03 -3.96 6.14
N LEU A 157 19.08 -4.69 6.74
CA LEU A 157 18.06 -4.08 7.61
C LEU A 157 18.69 -3.38 8.82
N ASP A 158 19.76 -3.94 9.38
CA ASP A 158 20.49 -3.34 10.50
C ASP A 158 21.18 -2.03 10.13
N GLU A 159 21.71 -1.92 8.91
CA GLU A 159 22.30 -0.69 8.38
C GLU A 159 21.24 0.35 8.08
N ALA A 160 20.12 -0.05 7.49
CA ALA A 160 19.00 0.84 7.22
C ALA A 160 18.47 1.47 8.52
N PHE A 161 18.36 0.68 9.56
CA PHE A 161 17.93 1.16 10.87
C PHE A 161 18.89 2.15 11.52
N LYS A 162 20.22 1.93 11.39
CA LYS A 162 21.25 2.78 12.00
C LYS A 162 21.51 4.08 11.21
N ASN A 163 21.41 4.03 9.89
CA ASN A 163 21.88 5.07 8.98
C ASN A 163 20.75 5.65 8.11
N SER A 164 19.54 5.67 8.62
CA SER A 164 18.38 6.17 7.85
C SER A 164 18.54 7.58 7.27
N SER A 165 19.35 8.42 7.91
CA SER A 165 19.67 9.78 7.43
C SER A 165 20.58 9.81 6.19
N GLU A 166 21.22 8.70 5.82
CA GLU A 166 22.11 8.58 4.67
C GLU A 166 21.40 8.08 3.41
N PHE A 167 20.13 7.65 3.55
CA PHE A 167 19.35 7.15 2.42
C PHE A 167 19.03 8.25 1.43
N THR A 168 19.18 7.91 0.16
CA THR A 168 18.91 8.84 -0.95
C THR A 168 17.47 8.68 -1.42
N GLU A 169 16.68 9.72 -1.28
CA GLU A 169 15.33 9.75 -1.83
C GLU A 169 15.37 9.50 -3.34
N TYR A 170 14.59 8.51 -3.81
CA TYR A 170 14.40 8.24 -5.22
C TYR A 170 13.18 8.98 -5.75
N MET A 171 12.05 8.87 -5.05
CA MET A 171 10.83 9.59 -5.41
C MET A 171 9.87 9.72 -4.23
N ARG A 172 8.99 10.72 -4.33
CA ARG A 172 7.81 10.87 -3.49
C ARG A 172 6.55 10.65 -4.30
N VAL A 173 5.63 9.89 -3.74
CA VAL A 173 4.32 9.66 -4.34
C VAL A 173 3.24 10.19 -3.41
N THR A 174 2.61 11.27 -3.85
CA THR A 174 1.49 11.86 -3.11
C THR A 174 0.27 10.94 -3.19
N PRO A 175 -0.36 10.60 -2.06
CA PRO A 175 -1.64 9.90 -2.03
C PRO A 175 -2.69 10.61 -2.86
N LYS A 176 -3.41 9.84 -3.67
CA LYS A 176 -4.50 10.34 -4.48
C LYS A 176 -5.58 9.27 -4.56
N ARG A 177 -6.82 9.70 -4.43
CA ARG A 177 -7.98 8.81 -4.49
C ARG A 177 -7.93 7.90 -5.71
N GLY A 178 -7.96 6.59 -5.48
CA GLY A 178 -7.93 5.57 -6.54
C GLY A 178 -6.58 5.38 -7.22
N ARG A 179 -5.50 5.95 -6.67
CA ARG A 179 -4.13 5.71 -7.13
C ARG A 179 -3.60 4.39 -6.58
N ALA A 180 -2.90 3.63 -7.42
CA ALA A 180 -2.04 2.55 -6.97
C ALA A 180 -0.57 2.86 -7.31
N VAL A 181 0.33 2.38 -6.46
CA VAL A 181 1.77 2.39 -6.67
C VAL A 181 2.27 0.97 -6.59
N LEU A 182 2.91 0.50 -7.66
CA LEU A 182 3.56 -0.81 -7.68
C LEU A 182 5.06 -0.59 -7.69
N PHE A 183 5.79 -1.30 -6.84
CA PHE A 183 7.24 -1.21 -6.79
C PHE A 183 7.89 -2.51 -6.29
N ASP A 184 9.17 -2.68 -6.64
CA ASP A 184 10.00 -3.77 -6.13
C ASP A 184 10.04 -3.73 -4.60
N GLY A 185 9.60 -4.81 -3.96
CA GLY A 185 9.50 -4.90 -2.50
C GLY A 185 10.83 -4.88 -1.76
N TYR A 186 11.95 -5.03 -2.47
CA TYR A 186 13.29 -4.83 -1.90
C TYR A 186 13.69 -3.35 -1.81
N ARG A 187 12.93 -2.46 -2.43
CA ARG A 187 13.16 -1.02 -2.32
C ARG A 187 12.73 -0.53 -0.93
N PHE A 188 13.66 0.13 -0.25
CA PHE A 188 13.33 0.78 1.02
C PHE A 188 12.31 1.91 0.82
N HIS A 189 11.39 2.01 1.77
CA HIS A 189 10.30 2.98 1.75
C HIS A 189 9.84 3.39 3.15
#